data_351014cdd43edaac95e437cbef43bca8
#
_entry.id   351014cdd43edaac95e437cbef43bca8
#
_cell.length_a   1.000
_cell.length_b   1.000
_cell.length_c   1.000
_cell.angle_alpha   90.00
_cell.angle_beta   90.00
_cell.angle_gamma   90.00
#
_symmetry.space_group_name_H-M   'P 1'
#
loop_
_entity.id
_entity.type
_entity.pdbx_description
1 polymer ?
#
loop_
_entity_poly.entity_id
_entity_poly.type
_entity_poly.pdbx_seq_one_letter_code
_entity_poly.pdbx_strand_id
1 'polypeptide(L)'
;CRKLVESFYEKATVRIMDITVSAEYTEILAELDTAKWEDLLIFRFYRTSGTVGELFIRDFHGRIRDVRAGRGICVTAGTYSDEAKKYVEGRPIDLVDKTELIERLKKIDSYI
;
A
#
# COMPACT_ATOMS: atom_id res chain seq x y z
N CYS A 1 6.19 -8.95 -3.73
CA CYS A 1 5.61 -7.60 -3.59
C CYS A 1 5.42 -6.86 -4.91
N ARG A 2 6.35 -6.99 -5.85
CA ARG A 2 6.26 -6.28 -7.14
C ARG A 2 5.00 -6.65 -7.92
N LYS A 3 4.70 -7.95 -8.05
CA LYS A 3 3.50 -8.41 -8.74
C LYS A 3 2.22 -7.95 -8.05
N LEU A 4 2.23 -7.90 -6.72
CA LEU A 4 1.08 -7.41 -5.96
C LEU A 4 0.82 -5.93 -6.24
N VAL A 5 1.87 -5.11 -6.26
CA VAL A 5 1.75 -3.68 -6.60
C VAL A 5 1.16 -3.51 -8.00
N GLU A 6 1.68 -4.23 -8.97
CA GLU A 6 1.21 -4.19 -10.36
C GLU A 6 -0.25 -4.61 -10.48
N SER A 7 -0.71 -5.56 -9.65
CA SER A 7 -2.10 -6.05 -9.70
C SER A 7 -3.14 -5.01 -9.26
N PHE A 8 -2.74 -3.99 -8.50
CA PHE A 8 -3.64 -2.92 -8.11
C PHE A 8 -4.01 -2.00 -9.27
N TYR A 9 -3.18 -1.96 -10.32
CA TYR A 9 -3.33 -1.01 -11.42
C TYR A 9 -3.10 -1.69 -12.77
N GLU A 10 -3.99 -2.62 -13.12
CA GLU A 10 -3.86 -3.45 -14.33
C GLU A 10 -3.83 -2.66 -15.65
N LYS A 11 -4.52 -1.51 -15.70
CA LYS A 11 -4.64 -0.71 -16.92
C LYS A 11 -3.68 0.48 -16.97
N ALA A 12 -2.71 0.52 -16.07
CA ALA A 12 -1.74 1.60 -15.99
C ALA A 12 -0.34 1.03 -15.93
N THR A 13 0.64 1.81 -16.36
CA THR A 13 2.05 1.44 -16.20
C THR A 13 2.52 1.81 -14.81
N VAL A 14 2.98 0.82 -14.05
CA VAL A 14 3.52 1.02 -12.71
C VAL A 14 5.03 0.80 -12.78
N ARG A 15 5.78 1.82 -12.37
CA ARG A 15 7.24 1.75 -12.32
C ARG A 15 7.70 1.82 -10.87
N ILE A 16 8.42 0.80 -10.43
CA ILE A 16 9.00 0.78 -9.09
C ILE A 16 10.22 1.71 -9.07
N MET A 17 10.19 2.73 -8.21
CA MET A 17 11.25 3.72 -8.11
C MET A 17 12.23 3.39 -6.99
N ASP A 18 11.73 2.91 -5.85
CA ASP A 18 12.58 2.60 -4.70
C ASP A 18 11.91 1.54 -3.82
N ILE A 19 12.72 0.72 -3.16
CA ILE A 19 12.27 -0.30 -2.21
C ILE A 19 13.11 -0.14 -0.95
N THR A 20 12.45 0.11 0.17
CA THR A 20 13.08 0.23 1.48
C THR A 20 12.60 -0.91 2.37
N VAL A 21 13.54 -1.65 2.95
CA VAL A 21 13.23 -2.78 3.84
C VAL A 21 13.65 -2.42 5.26
N SER A 22 12.70 -2.50 6.19
CA SER A 22 12.96 -2.34 7.62
C SER A 22 12.54 -3.60 8.37
N ALA A 23 12.78 -3.65 9.69
CA ALA A 23 12.39 -4.79 10.52
C ALA A 23 10.87 -4.97 10.58
N GLU A 24 10.11 -3.89 10.48
CA GLU A 24 8.66 -3.89 10.67
C GLU A 24 7.86 -3.91 9.37
N TYR A 25 8.43 -3.41 8.29
CA TYR A 25 7.71 -3.28 7.02
C TYR A 25 8.67 -3.22 5.82
N THR A 26 8.09 -3.44 4.64
CA THR A 26 8.74 -3.14 3.36
C THR A 26 7.96 -2.01 2.71
N GLU A 27 8.66 -0.95 2.30
CA GLU A 27 8.03 0.21 1.67
C GLU A 27 8.45 0.29 0.20
N ILE A 28 7.47 0.46 -0.68
CA ILE A 28 7.72 0.57 -2.12
C ILE A 28 7.19 1.91 -2.61
N LEU A 29 8.07 2.72 -3.18
CA LEU A 29 7.70 3.95 -3.86
C LEU A 29 7.58 3.64 -5.35
N ALA A 30 6.42 3.93 -5.92
CA ALA A 30 6.13 3.63 -7.32
C ALA A 30 5.55 4.85 -8.03
N GLU A 31 5.81 4.94 -9.33
CA GLU A 31 5.21 5.94 -10.20
C GLU A 31 4.10 5.26 -10.99
N LEU A 32 2.91 5.86 -10.94
CA LEU A 32 1.77 5.43 -11.73
C LEU A 32 1.67 6.32 -12.95
N ASP A 33 1.84 5.75 -14.12
CA ASP A 33 1.74 6.46 -15.39
C ASP A 33 0.46 6.03 -16.10
N THR A 34 -0.44 6.99 -16.28
CA THR A 34 -1.68 6.79 -17.04
C THR A 34 -1.68 7.73 -18.24
N ALA A 35 -2.61 7.52 -19.18
CA ALA A 35 -2.73 8.37 -20.35
C ALA A 35 -3.05 9.83 -20.00
N LYS A 36 -3.51 10.11 -18.78
CA LYS A 36 -3.97 11.44 -18.36
C LYS A 36 -3.04 12.14 -17.37
N TRP A 37 -2.30 11.40 -16.54
CA TRP A 37 -1.41 11.99 -15.52
C TRP A 37 -0.36 11.00 -15.04
N GLU A 38 0.64 11.56 -14.38
CA GLU A 38 1.63 10.80 -13.62
C GLU A 38 1.41 11.07 -12.14
N ASP A 39 1.53 10.06 -11.29
CA ASP A 39 1.38 10.21 -9.86
C ASP A 39 2.35 9.30 -9.13
N LEU A 40 2.70 9.69 -7.89
CA LEU A 40 3.52 8.87 -7.02
C LEU A 40 2.62 8.11 -6.05
N LEU A 41 2.89 6.83 -5.91
CA LEU A 41 2.21 5.95 -4.99
C LEU A 41 3.23 5.38 -4.01
N ILE A 42 2.83 5.23 -2.77
CA ILE A 42 3.67 4.60 -1.77
C ILE A 42 2.92 3.43 -1.15
N PHE A 43 3.56 2.27 -1.13
CA PHE A 43 3.02 1.04 -0.55
C PHE A 43 3.84 0.68 0.67
N ARG A 44 3.17 0.28 1.74
CA ARG A 44 3.85 -0.21 2.93
C ARG A 44 3.26 -1.56 3.32
N PHE A 45 4.10 -2.59 3.28
CA PHE A 45 3.72 -3.97 3.60
C PHE A 45 4.22 -4.29 5.00
N TYR A 46 3.30 -4.34 5.95
CA TYR A 46 3.64 -4.66 7.33
C TYR A 46 3.85 -6.16 7.51
N ARG A 47 4.89 -6.53 8.26
CA ARG A 47 5.25 -7.94 8.49
C ARG A 47 4.58 -8.57 9.70
N THR A 48 3.62 -7.89 10.29
CA THR A 48 2.87 -8.43 11.42
C THR A 48 1.63 -9.18 10.94
N SER A 49 1.26 -10.24 11.66
CA SER A 49 -0.03 -10.91 11.51
C SER A 49 -1.04 -10.43 12.55
N GLY A 50 -0.64 -9.51 13.43
CA GLY A 50 -1.50 -8.92 14.46
C GLY A 50 -2.28 -7.72 13.95
N THR A 51 -2.62 -6.83 14.87
CA THR A 51 -3.39 -5.62 14.57
C THR A 51 -2.47 -4.42 14.35
N VAL A 52 -2.65 -3.75 13.22
CA VAL A 52 -1.94 -2.50 12.91
C VAL A 52 -2.74 -1.34 13.49
N GLY A 53 -2.15 -0.61 14.43
CA GLY A 53 -2.80 0.48 15.13
C GLY A 53 -2.66 1.83 14.43
N GLU A 54 -3.38 2.82 14.98
CA GLU A 54 -3.42 4.19 14.43
C GLU A 54 -2.04 4.84 14.32
N LEU A 55 -1.14 4.60 15.28
CA LEU A 55 0.20 5.23 15.26
C LEU A 55 1.01 4.83 14.02
N PHE A 56 0.90 3.59 13.59
CA PHE A 56 1.57 3.13 12.36
C PHE A 56 1.01 3.83 11.13
N ILE A 57 -0.29 4.06 11.10
CA ILE A 57 -0.96 4.71 9.97
C ILE A 57 -0.63 6.21 9.95
N ARG A 58 -0.54 6.85 11.12
CA ARG A 58 -0.11 8.26 11.22
C ARG A 58 1.32 8.45 10.71
N ASP A 59 2.21 7.53 11.05
CA ASP A 59 3.59 7.54 10.56
C ASP A 59 3.63 7.42 9.04
N PHE A 60 2.84 6.50 8.51
CA PHE A 60 2.71 6.33 7.05
C PHE A 60 2.16 7.58 6.37
N HIS A 61 1.16 8.22 6.96
CA HIS A 61 0.60 9.46 6.44
C HIS A 61 1.66 10.58 6.35
N GLY A 62 2.51 10.68 7.38
CA GLY A 62 3.64 11.60 7.36
C GLY A 62 4.59 11.30 6.21
N ARG A 63 4.86 10.03 5.96
CA ARG A 63 5.71 9.59 4.86
C ARG A 63 5.11 9.94 3.49
N ILE A 64 3.80 9.78 3.32
CA ILE A 64 3.09 10.18 2.10
C ILE A 64 3.33 11.67 1.80
N ARG A 65 3.23 12.51 2.83
CA ARG A 65 3.47 13.95 2.68
C ARG A 65 4.94 14.26 2.39
N ASP A 66 5.87 13.57 3.03
CA ASP A 66 7.31 13.79 2.84
C ASP A 66 7.74 13.50 1.40
N VAL A 67 7.23 12.43 0.80
CA VAL A 67 7.57 12.07 -0.59
C VAL A 67 6.63 12.71 -1.60
N ARG A 68 5.61 13.42 -1.16
CA ARG A 68 4.59 14.06 -1.99
C ARG A 68 3.86 13.06 -2.88
N ALA A 69 3.58 11.88 -2.35
CA ALA A 69 2.78 10.87 -3.03
C ALA A 69 1.31 11.31 -3.08
N GLY A 70 0.63 10.98 -4.16
CA GLY A 70 -0.80 11.28 -4.28
C GLY A 70 -1.67 10.32 -3.49
N ARG A 71 -1.17 9.11 -3.22
CA ARG A 71 -1.89 8.08 -2.49
C ARG A 71 -0.94 7.10 -1.81
N GLY A 72 -1.36 6.56 -0.67
CA GLY A 72 -0.64 5.52 0.04
C GLY A 72 -1.52 4.29 0.24
N ILE A 73 -0.91 3.11 0.14
CA ILE A 73 -1.60 1.84 0.35
C ILE A 73 -0.85 1.05 1.43
N CYS A 74 -1.55 0.72 2.51
CA CYS A 74 -1.03 -0.13 3.57
C CYS A 74 -1.53 -1.55 3.35
N VAL A 75 -0.64 -2.53 3.43
CA VAL A 75 -0.97 -3.94 3.26
C VAL A 75 -0.50 -4.70 4.49
N THR A 76 -1.35 -5.54 5.06
CA THR A 76 -0.99 -6.41 6.17
C THR A 76 -1.64 -7.79 6.00
N ALA A 77 -0.96 -8.81 6.51
CA ALA A 77 -1.53 -10.15 6.64
C ALA A 77 -2.38 -10.31 7.91
N GLY A 78 -2.50 -9.24 8.71
CA GLY A 78 -3.32 -9.18 9.92
C GLY A 78 -4.56 -8.32 9.70
N THR A 79 -4.86 -7.49 10.69
CA THR A 79 -6.02 -6.59 10.69
C THR A 79 -5.60 -5.17 11.05
N TYR A 80 -6.54 -4.23 10.95
CA TYR A 80 -6.35 -2.85 11.38
C TYR A 80 -7.27 -2.54 12.56
N SER A 81 -6.81 -1.70 13.48
CA SER A 81 -7.65 -1.24 14.58
C SER A 81 -8.78 -0.34 14.06
N ASP A 82 -9.84 -0.18 14.86
CA ASP A 82 -10.94 0.71 14.51
C ASP A 82 -10.47 2.16 14.39
N GLU A 83 -9.54 2.57 15.24
CA GLU A 83 -8.94 3.90 15.22
C GLU A 83 -8.15 4.13 13.93
N ALA A 84 -7.42 3.11 13.46
CA ALA A 84 -6.70 3.19 12.20
C ALA A 84 -7.67 3.35 11.01
N LYS A 85 -8.76 2.58 11.00
CA LYS A 85 -9.79 2.66 9.96
C LYS A 85 -10.45 4.04 9.92
N LYS A 86 -10.73 4.62 11.09
CA LYS A 86 -11.30 5.97 11.18
C LYS A 86 -10.31 7.03 10.73
N TYR A 87 -9.04 6.85 11.05
CA TYR A 87 -8.00 7.82 10.68
C TYR A 87 -7.90 8.02 9.18
N VAL A 88 -8.06 6.95 8.39
CA VAL A 88 -7.91 7.03 6.93
C VAL A 88 -9.13 7.62 6.22
N GLU A 89 -10.25 7.77 6.90
CA GLU A 89 -11.44 8.41 6.31
C GLU A 89 -11.12 9.84 5.88
N GLY A 90 -11.40 10.16 4.61
CA GLY A 90 -11.09 11.46 4.04
C GLY A 90 -9.61 11.72 3.75
N ARG A 91 -8.75 10.73 3.90
CA ARG A 91 -7.32 10.82 3.60
C ARG A 91 -6.94 9.91 2.43
N PRO A 92 -5.87 10.21 1.68
CA PRO A 92 -5.48 9.41 0.51
C PRO A 92 -4.73 8.14 0.94
N ILE A 93 -5.33 7.33 1.79
CA ILE A 93 -4.76 6.10 2.33
C ILE A 93 -5.77 4.98 2.17
N ASP A 94 -5.34 3.88 1.55
CA ASP A 94 -6.12 2.65 1.46
C ASP A 94 -5.53 1.60 2.38
N LEU A 95 -6.39 0.86 3.08
CA LEU A 95 -5.98 -0.23 3.96
C LEU A 95 -6.38 -1.56 3.34
N VAL A 96 -5.39 -2.43 3.14
CA VAL A 96 -5.60 -3.78 2.62
C VAL A 96 -5.30 -4.77 3.73
N ASP A 97 -6.32 -5.48 4.19
CA ASP A 97 -6.19 -6.48 5.27
C ASP A 97 -5.94 -7.88 4.71
N LYS A 98 -5.92 -8.87 5.59
CA LYS A 98 -5.67 -10.26 5.23
C LYS A 98 -6.64 -10.78 4.16
N THR A 99 -7.92 -10.47 4.29
CA THR A 99 -8.95 -10.96 3.37
C THR A 99 -8.73 -10.41 1.96
N GLU A 100 -8.55 -9.10 1.84
CA GLU A 100 -8.30 -8.47 0.55
C GLU A 100 -6.95 -8.87 -0.04
N LEU A 101 -5.93 -9.05 0.81
CA LEU A 101 -4.63 -9.52 0.38
C LEU A 101 -4.71 -10.91 -0.25
N ILE A 102 -5.45 -11.83 0.37
CA ILE A 102 -5.65 -13.18 -0.16
C ILE A 102 -6.33 -13.13 -1.53
N GLU A 103 -7.36 -12.31 -1.67
CA GLU A 103 -8.06 -12.15 -2.95
C GLU A 103 -7.13 -11.62 -4.05
N ARG A 104 -6.27 -10.66 -3.72
CA ARG A 104 -5.28 -10.12 -4.66
C ARG A 104 -4.24 -11.16 -5.07
N LEU A 105 -3.78 -11.97 -4.12
CA LEU A 105 -2.82 -13.04 -4.39
C LEU A 105 -3.41 -14.13 -5.28
N LYS A 106 -4.67 -14.46 -5.10
CA LYS A 106 -5.38 -15.40 -5.98
C LYS A 106 -5.47 -14.91 -7.40
N LYS A 107 -5.71 -13.62 -7.61
CA LYS A 107 -5.71 -13.01 -8.93
C LYS A 107 -4.35 -13.13 -9.61
N ILE A 108 -3.28 -12.88 -8.88
CA ILE A 108 -1.91 -12.99 -9.39
C ILE A 108 -1.63 -14.43 -9.84
N ASP A 109 -2.01 -15.41 -9.03
CA ASP A 109 -1.82 -16.82 -9.34
C ASP A 109 -2.59 -17.23 -10.61
N SER A 110 -3.76 -16.64 -10.85
CA SER A 110 -4.55 -16.96 -12.04
C SER A 110 -3.94 -16.42 -13.34
N TYR A 111 -2.99 -15.49 -13.25
CA TYR A 111 -2.27 -14.95 -14.41
C TYR A 111 -0.96 -15.70 -14.72
N ILE A 112 -0.58 -16.62 -13.88
CA ILE A 112 0.62 -17.44 -14.03
C ILE A 112 0.22 -18.82 -14.56
#